data_f9df8ca9bb148f3ce110eb1a302f3db9
#
_entry.id   f9df8ca9bb148f3ce110eb1a302f3db9
#
_cell.length_a   1.000
_cell.length_b   1.000
_cell.length_c   1.000
_cell.angle_alpha   90.00
_cell.angle_beta   90.00
_cell.angle_gamma   90.00
#
_symmetry.space_group_name_H-M   'P 1'
#
loop_
_entity.id
_entity.type
_entity.pdbx_description
1 polymer ?
#
loop_
_entity_poly.entity_id
_entity_poly.type
_entity_poly.pdbx_seq_one_letter_code
_entity_poly.pdbx_strand_id
1 'polypeptide(L)'
;MRVISFCADGIREAAAKGFYDWAVDQDADIICVQDLRAPESGLGAAKYNPDGYFSYFFDAIDGTTNGVAIYCRKLPKAIMTGLGLGEADGEGRFMQADFENISVACLLGPVASMEDTGSLARKSRFYEQLRTQLDKVRKKRRQYILCGNWNMAHAARDVQQAAVHADTPGFLAAERQYLDGLYSELGYVDAFRVVNQDEDEFSWWPGGRAAGDGWRVDLQIVSAGLRGTIEYGALYKVQEFSSHAPLIMDYDIELERL
;
A
#
# COMPACT_ATOMS: atom_id res chain seq x y z
N MET A 1 -3.97 -17.52 0.15
CA MET A 1 -3.01 -16.52 -0.40
C MET A 1 -2.68 -15.50 0.67
N ARG A 2 -1.38 -15.28 0.93
CA ARG A 2 -0.90 -14.24 1.85
C ARG A 2 -0.34 -13.06 1.06
N VAL A 3 -0.79 -11.86 1.39
CA VAL A 3 -0.32 -10.59 0.81
C VAL A 3 0.23 -9.69 1.90
N ILE A 4 1.49 -9.27 1.76
CA ILE A 4 2.13 -8.31 2.66
C ILE A 4 2.22 -6.95 1.96
N SER A 5 1.92 -5.88 2.69
CA SER A 5 2.16 -4.49 2.28
C SER A 5 3.07 -3.80 3.28
N PHE A 6 4.10 -3.09 2.80
CA PHE A 6 5.08 -2.45 3.65
C PHE A 6 5.64 -1.16 3.04
N CYS A 7 5.54 -0.06 3.76
CA CYS A 7 6.19 1.20 3.41
C CYS A 7 7.60 1.24 4.01
N ALA A 8 8.61 1.24 3.15
CA ALA A 8 9.99 0.98 3.54
C ALA A 8 10.75 2.19 4.10
N ASP A 9 10.31 3.43 3.82
CA ASP A 9 11.06 4.67 4.12
C ASP A 9 12.52 4.62 3.61
N GLY A 10 12.74 3.92 2.48
CA GLY A 10 14.05 3.61 1.94
C GLY A 10 14.38 2.12 2.07
N ILE A 11 14.32 1.43 0.94
CA ILE A 11 14.45 -0.04 0.90
C ILE A 11 15.82 -0.54 1.35
N ARG A 12 16.88 0.27 1.19
CA ARG A 12 18.24 -0.10 1.59
C ARG A 12 18.38 -0.21 3.10
N GLU A 13 17.77 0.73 3.83
CA GLU A 13 17.75 0.71 5.30
C GLU A 13 16.85 -0.41 5.83
N ALA A 14 15.68 -0.59 5.24
CA ALA A 14 14.78 -1.68 5.61
C ALA A 14 15.44 -3.05 5.39
N ALA A 15 16.16 -3.25 4.27
CA ALA A 15 16.93 -4.46 4.00
C ALA A 15 18.05 -4.68 5.03
N ALA A 16 18.77 -3.62 5.41
CA ALA A 16 19.84 -3.70 6.44
C ALA A 16 19.27 -4.07 7.82
N LYS A 17 18.01 -3.76 8.10
CA LYS A 17 17.29 -4.16 9.31
C LYS A 17 16.66 -5.56 9.23
N GLY A 18 16.90 -6.32 8.14
CA GLY A 18 16.44 -7.69 7.99
C GLY A 18 15.01 -7.86 7.43
N PHE A 19 14.47 -6.84 6.75
CA PHE A 19 13.11 -6.91 6.19
C PHE A 19 12.91 -8.11 5.27
N TYR A 20 13.85 -8.38 4.36
CA TYR A 20 13.69 -9.46 3.39
C TYR A 20 13.75 -10.85 4.02
N ASP A 21 14.65 -11.07 4.99
CA ASP A 21 14.72 -12.34 5.72
C ASP A 21 13.40 -12.59 6.45
N TRP A 22 12.90 -11.57 7.15
CA TRP A 22 11.60 -11.64 7.81
C TRP A 22 10.46 -11.91 6.81
N ALA A 23 10.44 -11.21 5.66
CA ALA A 23 9.35 -11.30 4.68
C ALA A 23 9.29 -12.68 4.02
N VAL A 24 10.45 -13.30 3.76
CA VAL A 24 10.54 -14.68 3.24
C VAL A 24 9.99 -15.68 4.26
N ASP A 25 10.33 -15.50 5.55
CA ASP A 25 9.85 -16.35 6.63
C ASP A 25 8.32 -16.27 6.85
N GLN A 26 7.68 -15.19 6.38
CA GLN A 26 6.20 -15.06 6.42
C GLN A 26 5.49 -15.96 5.41
N ASP A 27 6.20 -16.60 4.50
CA ASP A 27 5.63 -17.44 3.42
C ASP A 27 4.59 -16.71 2.56
N ALA A 28 4.83 -15.43 2.27
CA ALA A 28 3.90 -14.60 1.50
C ALA A 28 3.89 -14.98 0.01
N ASP A 29 2.71 -15.00 -0.61
CA ASP A 29 2.55 -15.17 -2.05
C ASP A 29 2.91 -13.90 -2.82
N ILE A 30 2.57 -12.74 -2.23
CA ILE A 30 2.82 -11.42 -2.81
C ILE A 30 3.29 -10.46 -1.71
N ILE A 31 4.32 -9.65 -2.02
CA ILE A 31 4.82 -8.59 -1.16
C ILE A 31 4.81 -7.29 -1.96
N CYS A 32 4.05 -6.30 -1.48
CA CYS A 32 3.99 -4.94 -2.02
C CYS A 32 4.82 -4.02 -1.15
N VAL A 33 5.85 -3.39 -1.71
CA VAL A 33 6.73 -2.47 -0.98
C VAL A 33 6.61 -1.07 -1.56
N GLN A 34 6.43 -0.08 -0.70
CA GLN A 34 6.32 1.33 -1.06
C GLN A 34 7.50 2.12 -0.53
N ASP A 35 7.73 3.29 -1.14
CA ASP A 35 8.74 4.28 -0.76
C ASP A 35 10.17 3.71 -0.77
N LEU A 36 10.56 3.19 -1.94
CA LEU A 36 11.85 2.54 -2.15
C LEU A 36 13.04 3.48 -1.97
N ARG A 37 12.91 4.73 -2.40
CA ARG A 37 13.98 5.77 -2.39
C ARG A 37 15.28 5.27 -3.01
N ALA A 38 15.17 4.46 -4.05
CA ALA A 38 16.29 3.87 -4.74
C ALA A 38 15.96 3.61 -6.21
N PRO A 39 16.90 3.86 -7.16
CA PRO A 39 16.67 3.52 -8.55
C PRO A 39 16.70 2.00 -8.75
N GLU A 40 15.89 1.49 -9.68
CA GLU A 40 15.86 0.06 -10.05
C GLU A 40 17.25 -0.48 -10.38
N SER A 41 18.07 0.32 -11.09
CA SER A 41 19.45 -0.04 -11.44
C SER A 41 20.33 -0.35 -10.22
N GLY A 42 19.97 0.13 -9.04
CA GLY A 42 20.67 -0.11 -7.77
C GLY A 42 20.11 -1.30 -6.98
N LEU A 43 19.05 -1.97 -7.46
CA LEU A 43 18.33 -3.03 -6.74
C LEU A 43 18.53 -4.43 -7.36
N GLY A 44 19.51 -4.59 -8.26
CA GLY A 44 19.80 -5.89 -8.89
C GLY A 44 20.51 -6.92 -8.00
N ALA A 45 21.03 -6.52 -6.83
CA ALA A 45 21.71 -7.44 -5.93
C ALA A 45 20.73 -8.46 -5.29
N ALA A 46 21.21 -9.69 -5.02
CA ALA A 46 20.41 -10.78 -4.44
C ALA A 46 19.67 -10.38 -3.15
N LYS A 47 20.28 -9.54 -2.31
CA LYS A 47 19.65 -9.06 -1.07
C LYS A 47 18.35 -8.27 -1.28
N TYR A 48 18.08 -7.77 -2.48
CA TYR A 48 16.81 -7.09 -2.83
C TYR A 48 15.90 -7.98 -3.68
N ASN A 49 16.35 -9.17 -4.04
CA ASN A 49 15.64 -10.12 -4.90
C ASN A 49 15.63 -11.48 -4.20
N PRO A 50 14.75 -11.66 -3.21
CA PRO A 50 14.72 -12.89 -2.42
C PRO A 50 14.41 -14.10 -3.30
N ASP A 51 15.08 -15.22 -3.02
CA ASP A 51 14.90 -16.47 -3.77
C ASP A 51 13.44 -16.93 -3.73
N GLY A 52 12.96 -17.41 -4.88
CA GLY A 52 11.59 -17.88 -5.04
C GLY A 52 10.56 -16.80 -5.37
N TYR A 53 11.02 -15.55 -5.57
CA TYR A 53 10.15 -14.45 -6.00
C TYR A 53 10.60 -13.87 -7.35
N PHE A 54 9.62 -13.48 -8.15
CA PHE A 54 9.78 -12.58 -9.27
C PHE A 54 9.66 -11.15 -8.75
N SER A 55 10.69 -10.34 -8.94
CA SER A 55 10.79 -8.97 -8.41
C SER A 55 10.54 -7.95 -9.52
N TYR A 56 9.69 -6.97 -9.26
CA TYR A 56 9.37 -5.88 -10.16
C TYR A 56 9.50 -4.56 -9.42
N PHE A 57 10.16 -3.59 -10.04
CA PHE A 57 10.41 -2.26 -9.47
C PHE A 57 9.87 -1.19 -10.39
N PHE A 58 9.36 -0.13 -9.81
CA PHE A 58 8.98 1.09 -10.52
C PHE A 58 9.43 2.27 -9.68
N ASP A 59 10.61 2.78 -9.98
CA ASP A 59 11.24 3.91 -9.30
C ASP A 59 10.75 5.25 -9.84
N ALA A 60 10.99 6.31 -9.08
CA ALA A 60 10.81 7.67 -9.57
C ALA A 60 11.94 8.05 -10.55
N ILE A 61 11.65 8.95 -11.47
CA ILE A 61 12.63 9.45 -12.46
C ILE A 61 13.88 10.02 -11.79
N ASP A 62 13.75 10.62 -10.60
CA ASP A 62 14.89 11.15 -9.84
C ASP A 62 15.74 10.05 -9.18
N GLY A 63 15.22 8.81 -9.09
CA GLY A 63 15.89 7.64 -8.51
C GLY A 63 16.18 7.74 -7.01
N THR A 64 15.66 8.74 -6.31
CA THR A 64 15.97 9.02 -4.90
C THR A 64 14.75 9.20 -4.00
N THR A 65 13.59 9.44 -4.60
CA THR A 65 12.33 9.59 -3.87
C THR A 65 11.33 8.52 -4.29
N ASN A 66 10.33 8.27 -3.47
CA ASN A 66 9.21 7.37 -3.77
C ASN A 66 9.65 5.99 -4.31
N GLY A 67 8.91 5.46 -5.28
CA GLY A 67 9.11 4.15 -5.87
C GLY A 67 8.31 3.06 -5.18
N VAL A 68 7.86 2.07 -5.98
CA VAL A 68 7.13 0.90 -5.49
C VAL A 68 7.72 -0.37 -6.07
N ALA A 69 7.55 -1.50 -5.35
CA ALA A 69 7.93 -2.83 -5.82
C ALA A 69 6.84 -3.85 -5.52
N ILE A 70 6.77 -4.86 -6.38
CA ILE A 70 5.95 -6.06 -6.16
C ILE A 70 6.83 -7.29 -6.32
N TYR A 71 6.78 -8.17 -5.34
CA TYR A 71 7.41 -9.48 -5.35
C TYR A 71 6.32 -10.53 -5.39
N CYS A 72 6.41 -11.47 -6.32
CA CYS A 72 5.41 -12.52 -6.53
C CYS A 72 6.05 -13.90 -6.57
N ARG A 73 5.49 -14.89 -5.87
CA ARG A 73 5.93 -16.29 -6.01
C ARG A 73 5.51 -16.92 -7.33
N LYS A 74 4.47 -16.41 -7.95
CA LYS A 74 4.01 -16.83 -9.27
C LYS A 74 4.21 -15.74 -10.29
N LEU A 75 4.59 -16.10 -11.50
CA LEU A 75 4.78 -15.15 -12.59
C LEU A 75 3.44 -14.49 -12.95
N PRO A 76 3.31 -13.16 -12.88
CA PRO A 76 2.12 -12.48 -13.35
C PRO A 76 2.01 -12.49 -14.89
N LYS A 77 0.80 -12.42 -15.42
CA LYS A 77 0.54 -12.30 -16.86
C LYS A 77 0.99 -10.96 -17.43
N ALA A 78 0.89 -9.91 -16.61
CA ALA A 78 1.31 -8.57 -16.97
C ALA A 78 1.68 -7.76 -15.73
N ILE A 79 2.61 -6.83 -15.94
CA ILE A 79 2.92 -5.75 -14.99
C ILE A 79 2.51 -4.43 -15.66
N MET A 80 1.78 -3.61 -14.93
CA MET A 80 1.38 -2.26 -15.35
C MET A 80 1.92 -1.24 -14.37
N THR A 81 2.42 -0.13 -14.88
CA THR A 81 2.96 0.97 -14.09
C THR A 81 2.22 2.27 -14.38
N GLY A 82 2.07 3.12 -13.36
CA GLY A 82 1.40 4.40 -13.48
C GLY A 82 -0.13 4.32 -13.60
N LEU A 83 -0.76 5.47 -13.48
CA LEU A 83 -2.22 5.67 -13.57
C LEU A 83 -2.63 6.43 -14.83
N GLY A 84 -1.69 6.78 -15.72
CA GLY A 84 -1.91 7.64 -16.89
C GLY A 84 -1.97 9.13 -16.54
N LEU A 85 -1.23 9.55 -15.51
CA LEU A 85 -1.19 10.93 -15.00
C LEU A 85 -0.04 11.78 -15.54
N GLY A 86 0.69 11.29 -16.56
CA GLY A 86 1.82 12.02 -17.11
C GLY A 86 2.96 12.22 -16.09
N GLU A 87 3.19 13.46 -15.65
CA GLU A 87 4.27 13.76 -14.70
C GLU A 87 4.18 12.98 -13.40
N ALA A 88 2.97 12.75 -12.86
CA ALA A 88 2.80 12.00 -11.63
C ALA A 88 3.14 10.50 -11.77
N ASP A 89 3.07 9.94 -12.97
CA ASP A 89 3.55 8.58 -13.22
C ASP A 89 5.08 8.48 -13.14
N GLY A 90 5.79 9.57 -13.43
CA GLY A 90 7.24 9.67 -13.23
C GLY A 90 7.69 9.64 -11.77
N GLU A 91 6.77 9.70 -10.81
CA GLU A 91 7.06 9.62 -9.39
C GLU A 91 7.10 8.17 -8.84
N GLY A 92 6.87 7.15 -9.67
CA GLY A 92 6.95 5.75 -9.24
C GLY A 92 5.94 5.36 -8.13
N ARG A 93 4.66 5.78 -8.24
CA ARG A 93 3.68 5.65 -7.15
C ARG A 93 2.70 4.50 -7.28
N PHE A 94 2.62 3.87 -8.44
CA PHE A 94 1.62 2.83 -8.68
C PHE A 94 2.15 1.76 -9.61
N MET A 95 2.02 0.49 -9.19
CA MET A 95 2.31 -0.68 -9.99
C MET A 95 1.22 -1.73 -9.75
N GLN A 96 0.89 -2.50 -10.79
CA GLN A 96 -0.10 -3.57 -10.72
C GLN A 96 0.46 -4.84 -11.37
N ALA A 97 0.30 -5.96 -10.70
CA ALA A 97 0.54 -7.31 -11.22
C ALA A 97 -0.79 -7.99 -11.52
N ASP A 98 -0.97 -8.44 -12.76
CA ASP A 98 -2.16 -9.15 -13.22
C ASP A 98 -1.92 -10.66 -13.25
N PHE A 99 -2.76 -11.40 -12.55
CA PHE A 99 -2.84 -12.87 -12.61
C PHE A 99 -4.10 -13.29 -13.38
N GLU A 100 -4.50 -14.57 -13.34
CA GLU A 100 -5.66 -15.04 -14.13
C GLU A 100 -6.95 -14.30 -13.76
N ASN A 101 -7.39 -14.39 -12.52
CA ASN A 101 -8.67 -13.86 -12.05
C ASN A 101 -8.53 -12.70 -11.06
N ILE A 102 -7.31 -12.33 -10.70
CA ILE A 102 -7.04 -11.30 -9.70
C ILE A 102 -5.92 -10.37 -10.17
N SER A 103 -6.04 -9.12 -9.81
CA SER A 103 -4.97 -8.12 -9.92
C SER A 103 -4.58 -7.65 -8.53
N VAL A 104 -3.28 -7.55 -8.29
CA VAL A 104 -2.74 -6.97 -7.05
C VAL A 104 -1.95 -5.73 -7.39
N ALA A 105 -2.30 -4.61 -6.80
CA ALA A 105 -1.63 -3.34 -7.03
C ALA A 105 -0.95 -2.82 -5.77
N CYS A 106 0.17 -2.14 -5.98
CA CYS A 106 0.98 -1.47 -4.96
C CYS A 106 0.88 0.04 -5.17
N LEU A 107 0.51 0.76 -4.11
CA LEU A 107 0.23 2.19 -4.11
C LEU A 107 1.10 2.93 -3.09
N LEU A 108 1.73 4.02 -3.51
CA LEU A 108 2.29 5.05 -2.63
C LEU A 108 1.53 6.36 -2.83
N GLY A 109 0.61 6.67 -1.95
CA GLY A 109 -0.16 7.91 -1.98
C GLY A 109 0.72 9.15 -1.82
N PRO A 110 0.41 10.27 -2.49
CA PRO A 110 1.16 11.51 -2.29
C PRO A 110 0.98 12.05 -0.87
N VAL A 111 2.05 12.62 -0.33
CA VAL A 111 2.02 13.42 0.90
C VAL A 111 1.54 14.84 0.56
N ALA A 112 0.89 15.49 1.51
CA ALA A 112 0.52 16.89 1.41
C ALA A 112 0.87 17.66 2.70
N SER A 113 1.03 18.97 2.58
CA SER A 113 1.27 19.89 3.70
C SER A 113 0.32 21.07 3.62
N MET A 114 -0.11 21.58 4.76
CA MET A 114 -0.92 22.82 4.83
C MET A 114 -0.11 24.05 4.40
N GLU A 115 1.20 24.01 4.48
CA GLU A 115 2.11 25.08 4.05
C GLU A 115 2.28 25.11 2.52
N ASP A 116 2.08 23.98 1.84
CA ASP A 116 2.09 23.87 0.38
C ASP A 116 0.70 23.49 -0.14
N THR A 117 -0.10 24.51 -0.45
CA THR A 117 -1.45 24.35 -1.02
C THR A 117 -1.43 23.62 -2.38
N GLY A 118 -0.33 23.70 -3.12
CA GLY A 118 -0.12 22.96 -4.34
C GLY A 118 -0.02 21.44 -4.09
N SER A 119 0.53 21.02 -2.95
CA SER A 119 0.62 19.60 -2.59
C SER A 119 -0.75 18.98 -2.33
N LEU A 120 -1.66 19.70 -1.69
CA LEU A 120 -3.05 19.26 -1.49
C LEU A 120 -3.78 19.06 -2.83
N ALA A 121 -3.62 20.01 -3.75
CA ALA A 121 -4.21 19.91 -5.09
C ALA A 121 -3.62 18.73 -5.91
N ARG A 122 -2.31 18.48 -5.82
CA ARG A 122 -1.68 17.30 -6.45
C ARG A 122 -2.21 16.01 -5.87
N LYS A 123 -2.31 15.91 -4.56
CA LYS A 123 -2.86 14.75 -3.85
C LYS A 123 -4.31 14.48 -4.27
N SER A 124 -5.15 15.50 -4.29
CA SER A 124 -6.54 15.38 -4.71
C SER A 124 -6.66 14.84 -6.13
N ARG A 125 -5.93 15.42 -7.11
CA ARG A 125 -5.94 14.93 -8.50
C ARG A 125 -5.49 13.48 -8.64
N PHE A 126 -4.47 13.09 -7.88
CA PHE A 126 -4.01 11.70 -7.88
C PHE A 126 -5.13 10.74 -7.43
N TYR A 127 -5.80 11.06 -6.34
CA TYR A 127 -6.87 10.23 -5.81
C TYR A 127 -8.16 10.25 -6.66
N GLU A 128 -8.48 11.35 -7.31
CA GLU A 128 -9.57 11.43 -8.31
C GLU A 128 -9.31 10.49 -9.49
N GLN A 129 -8.09 10.46 -10.00
CA GLN A 129 -7.70 9.55 -11.05
C GLN A 129 -7.71 8.09 -10.60
N LEU A 130 -7.18 7.82 -9.40
CA LEU A 130 -7.24 6.49 -8.79
C LEU A 130 -8.71 6.02 -8.66
N ARG A 131 -9.60 6.88 -8.18
CA ARG A 131 -11.04 6.59 -8.10
C ARG A 131 -11.61 6.24 -9.47
N THR A 132 -11.26 7.01 -10.49
CA THR A 132 -11.70 6.76 -11.88
C THR A 132 -11.23 5.39 -12.37
N GLN A 133 -9.98 5.02 -12.06
CA GLN A 133 -9.44 3.70 -12.40
C GLN A 133 -10.15 2.59 -11.61
N LEU A 134 -10.37 2.77 -10.32
CA LEU A 134 -11.09 1.81 -9.48
C LEU A 134 -12.55 1.60 -9.94
N ASP A 135 -13.24 2.67 -10.38
CA ASP A 135 -14.60 2.56 -10.96
C ASP A 135 -14.62 1.75 -12.26
N LYS A 136 -13.56 1.85 -13.08
CA LYS A 136 -13.40 1.00 -14.27
C LYS A 136 -13.12 -0.45 -13.91
N VAL A 137 -12.24 -0.67 -12.93
CA VAL A 137 -11.82 -2.02 -12.51
C VAL A 137 -12.97 -2.81 -11.91
N ARG A 138 -13.80 -2.22 -11.03
CA ARG A 138 -14.94 -2.92 -10.40
C ARG A 138 -15.99 -3.43 -11.39
N LYS A 139 -16.03 -2.87 -12.60
CA LYS A 139 -16.93 -3.28 -13.69
C LYS A 139 -16.41 -4.50 -14.46
N LYS A 140 -15.15 -4.88 -14.26
CA LYS A 140 -14.53 -6.06 -14.86
C LYS A 140 -14.84 -7.30 -14.02
N ARG A 141 -14.85 -8.48 -14.67
CA ARG A 141 -14.98 -9.78 -13.97
C ARG A 141 -13.64 -10.23 -13.37
N ARG A 142 -12.96 -9.33 -12.65
CA ARG A 142 -11.66 -9.59 -12.08
C ARG A 142 -11.65 -9.08 -10.64
N GLN A 143 -11.13 -9.87 -9.73
CA GLN A 143 -10.93 -9.45 -8.34
C GLN A 143 -9.73 -8.51 -8.26
N TYR A 144 -9.73 -7.64 -7.26
CA TYR A 144 -8.72 -6.60 -7.13
C TYR A 144 -8.31 -6.43 -5.66
N ILE A 145 -7.00 -6.40 -5.42
CA ILE A 145 -6.40 -6.04 -4.14
C ILE A 145 -5.50 -4.83 -4.39
N LEU A 146 -5.72 -3.74 -3.68
CA LEU A 146 -4.90 -2.55 -3.72
C LEU A 146 -4.24 -2.34 -2.36
N CYS A 147 -2.95 -2.63 -2.31
CA CYS A 147 -2.11 -2.50 -1.13
C CYS A 147 -1.35 -1.19 -1.15
N GLY A 148 -1.11 -0.59 0.00
CA GLY A 148 -0.14 0.49 0.04
C GLY A 148 -0.27 1.45 1.20
N ASN A 149 0.70 2.37 1.24
CA ASN A 149 0.63 3.56 2.04
C ASN A 149 -0.23 4.61 1.32
N TRP A 150 -1.41 4.85 1.86
CA TRP A 150 -2.36 5.81 1.32
C TRP A 150 -2.08 7.25 1.75
N ASN A 151 -1.19 7.44 2.71
CA ASN A 151 -0.95 8.75 3.35
C ASN A 151 -2.26 9.44 3.78
N MET A 152 -3.27 8.63 4.12
CA MET A 152 -4.52 9.07 4.73
C MET A 152 -5.13 7.96 5.58
N ALA A 153 -5.74 8.36 6.68
CA ALA A 153 -6.50 7.51 7.59
C ALA A 153 -8.01 7.73 7.38
N HIS A 154 -8.82 6.71 7.65
CA HIS A 154 -10.25 6.73 7.36
C HIS A 154 -11.08 7.26 8.54
N ALA A 155 -11.01 6.61 9.69
CA ALA A 155 -11.87 6.88 10.83
C ALA A 155 -11.09 7.39 12.05
N ALA A 156 -11.79 7.94 13.03
CA ALA A 156 -11.18 8.44 14.26
C ALA A 156 -10.35 7.38 15.00
N ARG A 157 -10.77 6.12 14.97
CA ARG A 157 -10.01 4.99 15.54
C ARG A 157 -8.71 4.66 14.80
N ASP A 158 -8.52 5.20 13.61
CA ASP A 158 -7.31 5.01 12.79
C ASP A 158 -6.23 6.06 13.06
N VAL A 159 -6.49 7.01 13.95
CA VAL A 159 -5.55 8.10 14.31
C VAL A 159 -5.57 8.29 15.81
N GLN A 160 -4.42 8.15 16.44
CA GLN A 160 -4.27 8.49 17.86
C GLN A 160 -4.53 9.98 18.04
N GLN A 161 -5.29 10.35 19.07
CA GLN A 161 -5.70 11.74 19.30
C GLN A 161 -6.40 12.41 18.08
N ALA A 162 -7.29 11.68 17.40
CA ALA A 162 -7.93 12.09 16.15
C ALA A 162 -8.54 13.52 16.18
N ALA A 163 -9.04 13.99 17.33
CA ALA A 163 -9.59 15.32 17.47
C ALA A 163 -8.53 16.43 17.29
N VAL A 164 -7.28 16.16 17.65
CA VAL A 164 -6.16 17.12 17.47
C VAL A 164 -5.76 17.18 15.99
N HIS A 165 -5.93 16.08 15.26
CA HIS A 165 -5.50 15.92 13.88
C HIS A 165 -6.60 16.17 12.84
N ALA A 166 -7.78 16.65 13.24
CA ALA A 166 -8.92 16.81 12.34
C ALA A 166 -8.64 17.70 11.10
N ASP A 167 -7.73 18.65 11.24
CA ASP A 167 -7.30 19.57 10.17
C ASP A 167 -5.88 19.26 9.64
N THR A 168 -5.36 18.07 9.94
CA THR A 168 -4.03 17.62 9.48
C THR A 168 -4.16 16.88 8.15
N PRO A 169 -3.37 17.20 7.09
CA PRO A 169 -3.31 16.39 5.88
C PRO A 169 -2.99 14.92 6.17
N GLY A 170 -3.77 14.03 5.58
CA GLY A 170 -3.84 12.61 5.92
C GLY A 170 -5.07 12.26 6.78
N PHE A 171 -5.76 13.26 7.38
CA PHE A 171 -7.00 13.04 8.11
C PHE A 171 -8.05 14.13 7.88
N LEU A 172 -7.89 14.94 6.84
CA LEU A 172 -8.86 15.97 6.46
C LEU A 172 -10.23 15.35 6.16
N ALA A 173 -11.29 16.12 6.39
CA ALA A 173 -12.66 15.67 6.11
C ALA A 173 -12.83 15.19 4.66
N ALA A 174 -12.23 15.88 3.68
CA ALA A 174 -12.27 15.48 2.27
C ALA A 174 -11.57 14.15 1.99
N GLU A 175 -10.45 13.86 2.68
CA GLU A 175 -9.73 12.59 2.55
C GLU A 175 -10.52 11.41 3.13
N ARG A 176 -11.15 11.62 4.29
CA ARG A 176 -12.05 10.62 4.89
C ARG A 176 -13.27 10.35 4.02
N GLN A 177 -13.89 11.42 3.47
CA GLN A 177 -15.01 11.29 2.52
C GLN A 177 -14.60 10.56 1.24
N TYR A 178 -13.37 10.73 0.76
CA TYR A 178 -12.85 9.98 -0.36
C TYR A 178 -12.87 8.46 -0.09
N LEU A 179 -12.36 8.04 1.06
CA LEU A 179 -12.38 6.62 1.48
C LEU A 179 -13.82 6.12 1.70
N ASP A 180 -14.69 6.92 2.34
CA ASP A 180 -16.12 6.60 2.48
C ASP A 180 -16.75 6.33 1.11
N GLY A 181 -16.44 7.14 0.09
CA GLY A 181 -16.94 6.96 -1.25
C GLY A 181 -16.41 5.69 -1.94
N LEU A 182 -15.16 5.27 -1.67
CA LEU A 182 -14.66 3.97 -2.16
C LEU A 182 -15.47 2.81 -1.58
N TYR A 183 -15.82 2.88 -0.31
CA TYR A 183 -16.54 1.80 0.37
C TYR A 183 -18.03 1.82 0.06
N SER A 184 -18.70 2.96 0.21
CA SER A 184 -20.16 3.07 0.09
C SER A 184 -20.67 3.15 -1.35
N GLU A 185 -19.93 3.81 -2.26
CA GLU A 185 -20.39 4.04 -3.63
C GLU A 185 -19.76 3.06 -4.63
N LEU A 186 -18.45 2.74 -4.47
CA LEU A 186 -17.78 1.81 -5.36
C LEU A 186 -17.81 0.36 -4.85
N GLY A 187 -18.15 0.14 -3.58
CA GLY A 187 -18.30 -1.18 -2.99
C GLY A 187 -16.98 -1.88 -2.66
N TYR A 188 -15.89 -1.14 -2.60
CA TYR A 188 -14.62 -1.69 -2.09
C TYR A 188 -14.68 -1.94 -0.59
N VAL A 189 -13.75 -2.73 -0.08
CA VAL A 189 -13.70 -3.16 1.31
C VAL A 189 -12.31 -2.92 1.89
N ASP A 190 -12.22 -2.30 3.07
CA ASP A 190 -11.01 -2.30 3.87
C ASP A 190 -10.83 -3.71 4.47
N ALA A 191 -9.90 -4.48 3.89
CA ALA A 191 -9.74 -5.89 4.24
C ALA A 191 -9.36 -6.09 5.71
N PHE A 192 -8.47 -5.25 6.24
CA PHE A 192 -8.05 -5.33 7.64
C PHE A 192 -9.24 -5.15 8.59
N ARG A 193 -10.10 -4.18 8.29
CA ARG A 193 -11.28 -3.88 9.14
C ARG A 193 -12.40 -4.91 9.04
N VAL A 194 -12.34 -5.87 8.13
CA VAL A 194 -13.25 -7.04 8.13
C VAL A 194 -12.94 -7.97 9.29
N VAL A 195 -11.66 -8.20 9.59
CA VAL A 195 -11.20 -9.20 10.57
C VAL A 195 -10.67 -8.59 11.86
N ASN A 196 -10.34 -7.31 11.87
CA ASN A 196 -9.84 -6.61 13.05
C ASN A 196 -10.58 -5.29 13.26
N GLN A 197 -11.33 -5.19 14.36
CA GLN A 197 -12.10 -4.00 14.75
C GLN A 197 -11.48 -3.24 15.94
N ASP A 198 -10.32 -3.70 16.42
CA ASP A 198 -9.67 -3.12 17.59
C ASP A 198 -9.25 -1.67 17.33
N GLU A 199 -9.29 -0.88 18.37
CA GLU A 199 -8.68 0.44 18.42
C GLU A 199 -7.16 0.30 18.55
N ASP A 200 -6.40 1.37 18.34
CA ASP A 200 -4.93 1.40 18.49
C ASP A 200 -4.16 0.48 17.53
N GLU A 201 -4.79 0.04 16.46
CA GLU A 201 -4.15 -0.71 15.39
C GLU A 201 -3.53 0.23 14.36
N PHE A 202 -2.42 0.87 14.74
CA PHE A 202 -1.70 1.82 13.89
C PHE A 202 -0.61 1.14 13.06
N SER A 203 -0.37 1.68 11.87
CA SER A 203 0.65 1.20 10.94
C SER A 203 1.83 2.15 10.77
N TRP A 204 1.69 3.41 11.19
CA TRP A 204 2.71 4.44 11.04
C TRP A 204 2.77 5.36 12.27
N TRP A 205 3.99 5.78 12.62
CA TRP A 205 4.25 6.69 13.75
C TRP A 205 5.20 7.81 13.31
N PRO A 206 4.70 9.05 13.12
CA PRO A 206 5.55 10.20 12.87
C PRO A 206 6.57 10.38 13.99
N GLY A 207 7.87 10.36 13.68
CA GLY A 207 8.92 10.45 14.70
C GLY A 207 9.24 9.16 15.46
N GLY A 208 8.70 8.02 15.02
CA GLY A 208 8.94 6.69 15.60
C GLY A 208 7.94 6.30 16.69
N ARG A 209 7.84 4.99 16.96
CA ARG A 209 6.82 4.40 17.87
C ARG A 209 6.90 4.91 19.30
N ALA A 210 8.09 5.26 19.78
CA ALA A 210 8.30 5.71 21.17
C ALA A 210 7.88 7.16 21.42
N ALA A 211 7.76 7.99 20.39
CA ALA A 211 7.61 9.43 20.52
C ALA A 211 6.41 10.02 19.76
N GLY A 212 5.76 9.23 18.89
CA GLY A 212 4.74 9.73 17.97
C GLY A 212 3.35 9.20 18.23
N ASP A 213 2.38 9.93 17.75
CA ASP A 213 0.99 9.48 17.65
C ASP A 213 0.87 8.46 16.50
N GLY A 214 0.22 7.34 16.77
CA GLY A 214 0.02 6.29 15.77
C GLY A 214 -1.08 6.63 14.76
N TRP A 215 -0.86 6.27 13.50
CA TRP A 215 -1.80 6.41 12.40
C TRP A 215 -1.92 5.09 11.62
N ARG A 216 -3.10 4.73 11.18
CA ARG A 216 -3.29 3.63 10.23
C ARG A 216 -3.49 4.20 8.84
N VAL A 217 -2.43 4.25 8.08
CA VAL A 217 -2.37 4.80 6.71
C VAL A 217 -1.99 3.76 5.66
N ASP A 218 -1.54 2.59 6.09
CA ASP A 218 -1.25 1.44 5.24
C ASP A 218 -2.50 0.56 5.18
N LEU A 219 -3.10 0.47 3.99
CA LEU A 219 -4.37 -0.20 3.78
C LEU A 219 -4.24 -1.28 2.71
N GLN A 220 -5.04 -2.35 2.84
CA GLN A 220 -5.38 -3.25 1.73
C GLN A 220 -6.87 -3.10 1.44
N ILE A 221 -7.17 -2.46 0.32
CA ILE A 221 -8.54 -2.25 -0.16
C ILE A 221 -8.84 -3.28 -1.25
N VAL A 222 -9.95 -4.00 -1.12
CA VAL A 222 -10.27 -5.13 -1.99
C VAL A 222 -11.64 -5.01 -2.64
N SER A 223 -11.82 -5.67 -3.77
CA SER A 223 -13.13 -5.83 -4.42
C SER A 223 -14.12 -6.50 -3.46
N ALA A 224 -15.40 -6.11 -3.54
CA ALA A 224 -16.47 -6.68 -2.72
C ALA A 224 -16.53 -8.22 -2.76
N GLY A 225 -16.22 -8.82 -3.92
CA GLY A 225 -16.21 -10.27 -4.10
C GLY A 225 -15.17 -11.01 -3.25
N LEU A 226 -14.14 -10.31 -2.77
CA LEU A 226 -13.12 -10.89 -1.89
C LEU A 226 -13.49 -10.82 -0.40
N ARG A 227 -14.54 -10.09 -0.02
CA ARG A 227 -14.89 -9.91 1.39
C ARG A 227 -15.02 -11.23 2.17
N GLY A 228 -15.64 -12.23 1.54
CA GLY A 228 -15.88 -13.54 2.17
C GLY A 228 -14.65 -14.46 2.21
N THR A 229 -13.55 -14.08 1.56
CA THR A 229 -12.31 -14.84 1.55
C THR A 229 -11.26 -14.33 2.54
N ILE A 230 -11.53 -13.20 3.21
CA ILE A 230 -10.59 -12.60 4.17
C ILE A 230 -10.61 -13.41 5.45
N GLU A 231 -9.49 -14.02 5.82
CA GLU A 231 -9.37 -14.91 6.97
C GLU A 231 -8.58 -14.30 8.14
N TYR A 232 -7.54 -13.52 7.84
CA TYR A 232 -6.63 -12.99 8.84
C TYR A 232 -6.07 -11.64 8.42
N GLY A 233 -5.80 -10.78 9.41
CA GLY A 233 -5.13 -9.50 9.22
C GLY A 233 -4.36 -9.10 10.48
N ALA A 234 -3.10 -8.70 10.31
CA ALA A 234 -2.25 -8.21 11.39
C ALA A 234 -1.28 -7.13 10.93
N LEU A 235 -0.99 -6.20 11.83
CA LEU A 235 0.13 -5.27 11.73
C LEU A 235 1.31 -5.84 12.52
N TYR A 236 2.43 -6.10 11.83
CA TYR A 236 3.63 -6.65 12.47
C TYR A 236 4.41 -5.56 13.20
N LYS A 237 4.37 -5.59 14.53
CA LYS A 237 4.93 -4.55 15.41
C LYS A 237 6.14 -5.03 16.23
N VAL A 238 6.62 -6.27 16.03
CA VAL A 238 7.69 -6.87 16.86
C VAL A 238 9.04 -6.27 16.52
N GLN A 239 9.36 -6.10 15.25
CA GLN A 239 10.60 -5.50 14.76
C GLN A 239 10.29 -4.27 13.90
N GLU A 240 11.12 -3.24 14.01
CA GLU A 240 10.99 -2.02 13.23
C GLU A 240 11.94 -2.04 12.03
N PHE A 241 11.39 -2.18 10.83
CA PHE A 241 12.15 -2.08 9.59
C PHE A 241 12.15 -0.64 9.04
N SER A 242 11.08 0.12 9.33
CA SER A 242 10.90 1.55 8.99
C SER A 242 10.02 2.22 10.04
N SER A 243 9.55 3.44 9.81
CA SER A 243 8.52 4.08 10.64
C SER A 243 7.13 3.44 10.48
N HIS A 244 6.97 2.55 9.49
CA HIS A 244 5.75 1.79 9.25
C HIS A 244 5.85 0.34 9.73
N ALA A 245 4.71 -0.24 10.11
CA ALA A 245 4.57 -1.66 10.39
C ALA A 245 4.05 -2.39 9.15
N PRO A 246 4.65 -3.54 8.75
CA PRO A 246 4.09 -4.36 7.69
C PRO A 246 2.66 -4.80 7.99
N LEU A 247 1.78 -4.69 7.00
CA LEU A 247 0.41 -5.20 7.04
C LEU A 247 0.36 -6.56 6.36
N ILE A 248 -0.02 -7.60 7.10
CA ILE A 248 -0.18 -8.98 6.63
C ILE A 248 -1.68 -9.26 6.51
N MET A 249 -2.10 -9.76 5.34
CA MET A 249 -3.48 -10.21 5.12
C MET A 249 -3.50 -11.59 4.49
N ASP A 250 -4.35 -12.47 5.00
CA ASP A 250 -4.60 -13.79 4.44
C ASP A 250 -6.00 -13.87 3.82
N TYR A 251 -6.04 -14.46 2.63
CA TYR A 251 -7.25 -14.66 1.83
C TYR A 251 -7.40 -16.15 1.47
N ASP A 252 -8.59 -16.72 1.65
CA ASP A 252 -8.94 -18.07 1.18
C ASP A 252 -9.14 -18.07 -0.34
N ILE A 253 -8.05 -17.82 -1.05
CA ILE A 253 -7.96 -17.92 -2.50
C ILE A 253 -6.57 -18.45 -2.89
N GLU A 254 -6.50 -19.12 -4.03
CA GLU A 254 -5.23 -19.51 -4.63
C GLU A 254 -4.97 -18.68 -5.88
N LEU A 255 -3.70 -18.25 -6.06
CA LEU A 255 -3.27 -17.76 -7.35
C LEU A 255 -3.26 -18.96 -8.30
N GLU A 256 -4.11 -18.96 -9.33
CA GLU A 256 -4.16 -20.04 -10.32
C GLU A 256 -2.79 -20.20 -10.98
N ARG A 257 -2.41 -21.47 -11.20
CA ARG A 257 -1.20 -21.79 -11.97
C ARG A 257 -1.47 -21.46 -13.43
N LEU A 258 -0.52 -20.80 -14.06
CA LEU A 258 -0.46 -20.70 -15.51
C LEU A 258 -0.21 -22.05 -16.13
#